data_9d032e394ae1c2dc7f9d8385f9f9f040
#
_entry.id   9d032e394ae1c2dc7f9d8385f9f9f040
#
_cell.length_a   1.000
_cell.length_b   1.000
_cell.length_c   1.000
_cell.angle_alpha   90.00
_cell.angle_beta   90.00
_cell.angle_gamma   90.00
#
_symmetry.space_group_name_H-M   'P 1'
#
loop_
_entity.id
_entity.type
_entity.pdbx_description
1 polymer ?
#
loop_
_entity_poly.entity_id
_entity_poly.type
_entity_poly.pdbx_seq_one_letter_code
_entity_poly.pdbx_strand_id
1 'polypeptide(L)'
;NLGHQAGDLILKEMAALLRNQSRKMDFVCRYGGEEFTIVLPQTKKDEAFQNAERIRQDVERHNFPHQEIMPNKRLTVSLGLSTFPEDADTSAKLIKHSDMALYEAKNKGKNNTVC
;
A
#
# COMPACT_ATOMS: atom_id res chain seq x y z
N ASN A 1 -5.90 -24.97 0.12
CA ASN A 1 -6.73 -25.10 1.30
C ASN A 1 -7.59 -23.84 1.51
N LEU A 2 -8.44 -23.87 2.50
CA LEU A 2 -9.36 -22.75 2.73
C LEU A 2 -8.63 -21.45 3.06
N GLY A 3 -7.58 -21.49 3.86
CA GLY A 3 -6.80 -20.32 4.22
C GLY A 3 -6.10 -19.68 3.02
N HIS A 4 -5.59 -20.51 2.12
CA HIS A 4 -4.95 -20.03 0.89
C HIS A 4 -5.96 -19.37 -0.04
N GLN A 5 -7.14 -19.96 -0.20
CA GLN A 5 -8.20 -19.40 -1.01
C GLN A 5 -8.70 -18.07 -0.43
N ALA A 6 -8.84 -17.98 0.88
CA ALA A 6 -9.23 -16.75 1.56
C ALA A 6 -8.20 -15.64 1.30
N GLY A 7 -6.91 -15.97 1.39
CA GLY A 7 -5.84 -15.03 1.10
C GLY A 7 -5.87 -14.50 -0.32
N ASP A 8 -6.12 -15.38 -1.30
CA ASP A 8 -6.21 -14.99 -2.70
C ASP A 8 -7.39 -14.04 -2.94
N LEU A 9 -8.54 -14.31 -2.32
CA LEU A 9 -9.70 -13.43 -2.45
C LEU A 9 -9.42 -12.05 -1.87
N ILE A 10 -8.76 -11.99 -0.72
CA ILE A 10 -8.38 -10.73 -0.07
C ILE A 10 -7.45 -9.94 -0.97
N LEU A 11 -6.44 -10.58 -1.55
CA LEU A 11 -5.49 -9.91 -2.43
C LEU A 11 -6.15 -9.38 -3.70
N LYS A 12 -7.09 -10.12 -4.28
CA LYS A 12 -7.84 -9.66 -5.44
C LYS A 12 -8.68 -8.43 -5.11
N GLU A 13 -9.34 -8.45 -3.96
CA GLU A 13 -10.17 -7.34 -3.52
C GLU A 13 -9.31 -6.11 -3.19
N MET A 14 -8.15 -6.32 -2.58
CA MET A 14 -7.18 -5.26 -2.33
C MET A 14 -6.74 -4.61 -3.64
N ALA A 15 -6.38 -5.41 -4.64
CA ALA A 15 -5.97 -4.90 -5.94
C ALA A 15 -7.05 -4.05 -6.58
N ALA A 16 -8.30 -4.51 -6.51
CA ALA A 16 -9.44 -3.76 -7.06
C ALA A 16 -9.62 -2.42 -6.32
N LEU A 17 -9.53 -2.44 -5.00
CA LEU A 17 -9.65 -1.22 -4.19
C LEU A 17 -8.55 -0.22 -4.56
N LEU A 18 -7.31 -0.67 -4.66
CA LEU A 18 -6.18 0.20 -5.02
C LEU A 18 -6.37 0.81 -6.41
N ARG A 19 -6.81 0.02 -7.38
CA ARG A 19 -7.06 0.51 -8.73
C ARG A 19 -8.17 1.54 -8.76
N ASN A 20 -9.22 1.34 -8.00
CA ASN A 20 -10.36 2.27 -7.94
C ASN A 20 -9.95 3.61 -7.31
N GLN A 21 -8.94 3.61 -6.45
CA GLN A 21 -8.41 4.82 -5.83
C GLN A 21 -7.39 5.54 -6.70
N SER A 22 -6.94 4.90 -7.77
CA SER A 22 -5.84 5.40 -8.60
C SER A 22 -6.35 6.15 -9.82
N ARG A 23 -5.52 7.11 -10.29
CA ARG A 23 -5.78 7.83 -11.53
C ARG A 23 -5.39 6.94 -12.71
N LYS A 24 -5.88 7.29 -13.92
CA LYS A 24 -5.52 6.55 -15.12
C LYS A 24 -4.01 6.51 -15.37
N MET A 25 -3.29 7.56 -14.99
CA MET A 25 -1.84 7.65 -15.19
C MET A 25 -1.05 6.89 -14.13
N ASP A 26 -1.68 6.47 -13.06
CA ASP A 26 -1.01 5.76 -11.98
C ASP A 26 -0.84 4.28 -12.33
N PHE A 27 0.23 3.67 -11.82
CA PHE A 27 0.50 2.26 -12.02
C PHE A 27 0.36 1.53 -10.70
N VAL A 28 -0.49 0.51 -10.66
CA VAL A 28 -0.67 -0.35 -9.50
C VAL A 28 -0.15 -1.72 -9.87
N CYS A 29 0.88 -2.18 -9.18
CA CYS A 29 1.54 -3.45 -9.46
C CYS A 29 1.60 -4.29 -8.18
N ARG A 30 1.37 -5.59 -8.31
CA ARG A 30 1.66 -6.51 -7.22
C ARG A 30 3.14 -6.87 -7.32
N TYR A 31 3.90 -6.45 -6.31
CA TYR A 31 5.35 -6.64 -6.33
C TYR A 31 5.75 -8.06 -6.00
N GLY A 32 5.04 -8.71 -5.11
CA GLY A 32 5.30 -10.09 -4.72
C GLY A 32 4.63 -10.38 -3.39
N GLY A 33 4.23 -11.63 -3.16
CA GLY A 33 3.55 -12.00 -1.92
C GLY A 33 2.34 -11.12 -1.66
N GLU A 34 2.37 -10.36 -0.58
CA GLU A 34 1.30 -9.45 -0.17
C GLU A 34 1.64 -7.98 -0.43
N GLU A 35 2.71 -7.69 -1.15
CA GLU A 35 3.15 -6.32 -1.37
C GLU A 35 2.67 -5.77 -2.70
N PHE A 36 2.25 -4.50 -2.67
CA PHE A 36 1.87 -3.74 -3.86
C PHE A 36 2.78 -2.53 -3.99
N THR A 37 3.06 -2.15 -5.22
CA THR A 37 3.77 -0.92 -5.54
C THR A 37 2.86 -0.04 -6.36
N ILE A 38 2.77 1.24 -5.98
CA ILE A 38 1.99 2.22 -6.72
C ILE A 38 2.94 3.31 -7.17
N VAL A 39 2.93 3.59 -8.48
CA VAL A 39 3.74 4.66 -9.06
C VAL A 39 2.80 5.81 -9.41
N LEU A 40 3.09 6.99 -8.88
CA LEU A 40 2.28 8.18 -9.05
C LEU A 40 3.05 9.21 -9.90
N PRO A 41 2.89 9.20 -11.23
CA PRO A 41 3.58 10.18 -12.09
C PRO A 41 3.15 11.61 -11.75
N GLN A 42 4.08 12.56 -11.86
CA GLN A 42 3.82 13.98 -11.72
C GLN A 42 3.06 14.33 -10.42
N THR A 43 3.50 13.74 -9.32
CA THR A 43 2.86 13.91 -8.02
C THR A 43 3.88 14.40 -7.01
N LYS A 44 3.55 15.47 -6.30
CA LYS A 44 4.40 16.01 -5.25
C LYS A 44 4.30 15.15 -3.99
N LYS A 45 5.31 15.28 -3.12
CA LYS A 45 5.38 14.48 -1.89
C LYS A 45 4.16 14.63 -1.01
N ASP A 46 3.69 15.85 -0.77
CA ASP A 46 2.52 16.09 0.07
C ASP A 46 1.24 15.49 -0.52
N GLU A 47 1.07 15.60 -1.83
CA GLU A 47 -0.06 14.99 -2.53
C GLU A 47 0.00 13.45 -2.47
N ALA A 48 1.20 12.90 -2.64
CA ALA A 48 1.40 11.45 -2.54
C ALA A 48 1.13 10.95 -1.13
N PHE A 49 1.55 11.69 -0.11
CA PHE A 49 1.28 11.35 1.27
C PHE A 49 -0.22 11.34 1.56
N GLN A 50 -0.94 12.36 1.10
CA GLN A 50 -2.40 12.43 1.26
C GLN A 50 -3.09 11.27 0.56
N ASN A 51 -2.62 10.92 -0.64
CA ASN A 51 -3.15 9.77 -1.38
C ASN A 51 -2.92 8.47 -0.61
N ALA A 52 -1.72 8.29 -0.08
CA ALA A 52 -1.38 7.10 0.72
C ALA A 52 -2.25 7.00 1.98
N GLU A 53 -2.48 8.12 2.66
CA GLU A 53 -3.33 8.13 3.85
C GLU A 53 -4.79 7.82 3.51
N ARG A 54 -5.28 8.30 2.37
CA ARG A 54 -6.63 7.96 1.91
C ARG A 54 -6.74 6.46 1.65
N ILE A 55 -5.75 5.88 1.00
CA ILE A 55 -5.71 4.43 0.74
C ILE A 55 -5.70 3.66 2.06
N ARG A 56 -4.85 4.06 3.00
CA ARG A 56 -4.76 3.42 4.31
C ARG A 56 -6.11 3.41 5.03
N GLN A 57 -6.77 4.55 5.06
CA GLN A 57 -8.08 4.69 5.71
C GLN A 57 -9.15 3.87 5.00
N ASP A 58 -9.15 3.88 3.67
CA ASP A 58 -10.15 3.13 2.89
C ASP A 58 -9.98 1.63 3.08
N VAL A 59 -8.75 1.14 3.16
CA VAL A 59 -8.48 -0.27 3.45
C VAL A 59 -8.99 -0.63 4.85
N GLU A 60 -8.69 0.22 5.82
CA GLU A 60 -9.10 -0.02 7.21
C GLU A 60 -10.63 -0.11 7.34
N ARG A 61 -11.36 0.68 6.57
CA ARG A 61 -12.83 0.73 6.61
C ARG A 61 -13.51 -0.31 5.71
N HIS A 62 -12.75 -0.92 4.81
CA HIS A 62 -13.31 -1.85 3.85
C HIS A 62 -13.63 -3.20 4.50
N ASN A 63 -14.75 -3.80 4.10
CA ASN A 63 -15.14 -5.14 4.56
C ASN A 63 -14.57 -6.18 3.59
N PHE A 64 -13.46 -6.79 3.97
CA PHE A 64 -12.83 -7.83 3.17
C PHE A 64 -13.48 -9.20 3.44
N PRO A 65 -13.45 -10.11 2.44
CA PRO A 65 -13.93 -11.47 2.68
C PRO A 65 -13.10 -12.15 3.78
N HIS A 66 -13.77 -12.91 4.62
CA HIS A 66 -13.14 -13.65 5.74
C HIS A 66 -12.45 -12.75 6.77
N GLN A 67 -12.85 -11.47 6.84
CA GLN A 67 -12.23 -10.52 7.77
C GLN A 67 -12.42 -10.95 9.23
N GLU A 68 -13.51 -11.64 9.53
CA GLU A 68 -13.83 -12.07 10.89
C GLU A 68 -12.85 -13.08 11.46
N ILE A 69 -12.05 -13.75 10.65
CA ILE A 69 -11.04 -14.70 11.10
C ILE A 69 -9.65 -14.05 11.27
N MET A 70 -9.54 -12.76 10.96
CA MET A 70 -8.28 -12.03 11.09
C MET A 70 -8.10 -11.49 12.50
N PRO A 71 -6.83 -11.29 12.93
CA PRO A 71 -6.57 -10.58 14.18
C PRO A 71 -7.28 -9.22 14.17
N ASN A 72 -7.91 -8.86 15.28
CA ASN A 72 -8.67 -7.61 15.42
C ASN A 72 -9.84 -7.48 14.45
N LYS A 73 -10.17 -8.54 13.70
CA LYS A 73 -11.28 -8.57 12.76
C LYS A 73 -11.22 -7.41 11.76
N ARG A 74 -10.01 -7.01 11.37
CA ARG A 74 -9.79 -5.87 10.47
C ARG A 74 -8.48 -6.04 9.72
N LEU A 75 -8.51 -5.70 8.43
CA LEU A 75 -7.31 -5.65 7.61
C LEU A 75 -6.81 -4.22 7.54
N THR A 76 -5.51 -4.04 7.70
CA THR A 76 -4.87 -2.73 7.56
C THR A 76 -3.65 -2.85 6.66
N VAL A 77 -3.15 -1.72 6.18
CA VAL A 77 -1.93 -1.67 5.39
C VAL A 77 -0.96 -0.68 5.99
N SER A 78 0.32 -0.96 5.82
CA SER A 78 1.40 -0.03 6.10
C SER A 78 1.96 0.44 4.77
N LEU A 79 2.34 1.71 4.67
CA LEU A 79 2.82 2.29 3.44
C LEU A 79 4.16 2.98 3.66
N GLY A 80 5.09 2.71 2.73
CA GLY A 80 6.34 3.44 2.63
C GLY A 80 6.32 4.27 1.37
N LEU A 81 6.74 5.51 1.46
CA LEU A 81 6.66 6.49 0.39
C LEU A 81 8.02 7.06 0.09
N SER A 82 8.33 7.27 -1.19
CA SER A 82 9.49 8.02 -1.61
C SER A 82 9.14 8.87 -2.82
N THR A 83 9.82 9.99 -2.97
CA THR A 83 9.51 10.98 -4.02
C THR A 83 10.78 11.36 -4.76
N PHE A 84 10.68 11.41 -6.09
CA PHE A 84 11.74 11.91 -6.95
C PHE A 84 11.52 13.42 -7.18
N PRO A 85 12.53 14.25 -7.15
CA PRO A 85 13.95 13.94 -6.86
C PRO A 85 14.34 14.10 -5.37
N GLU A 86 13.42 14.49 -4.50
CA GLU A 86 13.74 14.84 -3.11
C GLU A 86 14.38 13.70 -2.34
N ASP A 87 13.81 12.49 -2.45
CA ASP A 87 14.28 11.34 -1.67
C ASP A 87 15.30 10.50 -2.42
N ALA A 88 15.25 10.51 -3.75
CA ALA A 88 16.14 9.69 -4.58
C ALA A 88 16.18 10.22 -6.00
N ASP A 89 17.29 10.02 -6.67
CA ASP A 89 17.51 10.49 -8.04
C ASP A 89 17.58 9.37 -9.08
N THR A 90 17.42 8.12 -8.65
CA THR A 90 17.35 6.97 -9.55
C THR A 90 16.18 6.07 -9.14
N SER A 91 15.72 5.24 -10.07
CA SER A 91 14.64 4.30 -9.78
C SER A 91 15.04 3.31 -8.69
N ALA A 92 16.27 2.80 -8.72
CA ALA A 92 16.74 1.86 -7.71
C ALA A 92 16.75 2.47 -6.31
N LYS A 93 17.24 3.71 -6.19
CA LYS A 93 17.26 4.42 -4.91
C LYS A 93 15.86 4.78 -4.44
N LEU A 94 14.97 5.09 -5.37
CA LEU A 94 13.58 5.42 -5.06
C LEU A 94 12.87 4.21 -4.43
N ILE A 95 13.03 3.05 -5.03
CA ILE A 95 12.48 1.80 -4.50
C ILE A 95 13.06 1.48 -3.14
N LYS A 96 14.39 1.58 -3.00
CA LYS A 96 15.06 1.31 -1.73
C LYS A 96 14.55 2.22 -0.62
N HIS A 97 14.39 3.50 -0.92
CA HIS A 97 13.92 4.48 0.06
C HIS A 97 12.49 4.15 0.53
N SER A 98 11.60 3.81 -0.39
CA SER A 98 10.24 3.44 -0.03
C SER A 98 10.19 2.12 0.76
N ASP A 99 11.06 1.16 0.44
CA ASP A 99 11.16 -0.09 1.19
C ASP A 99 11.61 0.16 2.63
N MET A 100 12.60 1.04 2.82
CA MET A 100 13.06 1.42 4.16
C MET A 100 11.97 2.13 4.95
N ALA A 101 11.22 3.01 4.29
CA ALA A 101 10.09 3.70 4.90
C ALA A 101 8.99 2.71 5.29
N LEU A 102 8.72 1.72 4.46
CA LEU A 102 7.75 0.67 4.76
C LEU A 102 8.17 -0.15 5.99
N TYR A 103 9.44 -0.51 6.05
CA TYR A 103 9.98 -1.22 7.20
C TYR A 103 9.77 -0.42 8.49
N GLU A 104 10.05 0.88 8.42
CA GLU A 104 9.84 1.79 9.55
C GLU A 104 8.36 1.86 9.95
N ALA A 105 7.45 1.93 8.97
CA ALA A 105 6.01 1.95 9.22
C ALA A 105 5.57 0.70 9.97
N LYS A 106 6.06 -0.47 9.56
CA LYS A 106 5.75 -1.73 10.23
C LYS A 106 6.28 -1.77 11.65
N ASN A 107 7.47 -1.22 11.89
CA ASN A 107 8.09 -1.18 13.22
C ASN A 107 7.39 -0.18 14.16
N LYS A 108 6.74 0.84 13.62
CA LYS A 108 5.99 1.84 14.42
C LYS A 108 4.58 1.38 14.79
N GLY A 109 4.25 0.11 14.53
CA GLY A 109 2.97 -0.44 14.93
C GLY A 109 2.03 -0.72 13.78
N LYS A 110 2.49 -0.61 12.54
CA LYS A 110 1.69 -0.86 11.33
C LYS A 110 0.54 0.13 11.19
N ASN A 111 -0.27 -0.03 10.16
CA ASN A 111 -1.42 0.85 9.88
C ASN A 111 -1.03 2.32 9.93
N ASN A 112 0.05 2.67 9.22
CA ASN A 112 0.51 4.06 9.11
C ASN A 112 1.32 4.24 7.83
N THR A 113 1.60 5.50 7.50
CA THR A 113 2.39 5.87 6.33
C THR A 113 3.66 6.58 6.78
N VAL A 114 4.80 6.17 6.25
CA VAL A 114 6.11 6.80 6.49
C VAL A 114 6.71 7.21 5.15
N CYS A 115 7.31 8.38 5.11
CA CYS A 115 8.02 8.88 3.93
C CYS A 115 9.46 9.30 4.25
#